data_be39da874335ef99d8c881882113659b
#
_entry.id   be39da874335ef99d8c881882113659b
#
_cell.length_a   1.000
_cell.length_b   1.000
_cell.length_c   1.000
_cell.angle_alpha   90.00
_cell.angle_beta   90.00
_cell.angle_gamma   90.00
#
_symmetry.space_group_name_H-M   'P 1'
#
loop_
_entity.id
_entity.type
_entity.pdbx_description
1 polymer ?
#
loop_
_entity_poly.entity_id
_entity_poly.type
_entity_poly.pdbx_seq_one_letter_code
_entity_poly.pdbx_strand_id
1 'polypeptide(L)'
;KGKIYLPRFCVKHGSSYEVLDYFRHLLSQVDVTQFDYAGIDWNMATALEAAKDSIYRLTLEQDDLERVAEREPVTLETDEQVKAWLVASLPFDHFSQKQLREVVSRVAERLHQLTPELSGRLGLVKFEAREKTVGLIERGTDRQTQEAFETLFNNKRLGFYLECVEGRFEIPPKIDIRGTKRLIHDDNEPVQQSLFDYVADDLNDYEKSVALFLDRHAEVLWWYRNLVGAQCFSIQGYRRNKIYPDFVVQQGHNKKPVASVVVVESKGKH
;
A
#
# COMPACT_ATOMS: atom_id res chain seq x y z
N LYS A 1 12.41 32.07 -9.70
CA LYS A 1 11.66 30.88 -9.25
C LYS A 1 12.69 29.92 -8.70
N GLY A 2 12.62 29.60 -7.40
CA GLY A 2 13.50 28.61 -6.77
C GLY A 2 13.07 27.19 -7.14
N LYS A 3 14.03 26.26 -7.11
CA LYS A 3 13.77 24.83 -7.24
C LYS A 3 13.41 24.27 -5.85
N ILE A 4 12.43 23.39 -5.78
CA ILE A 4 12.07 22.66 -4.56
C ILE A 4 12.73 21.29 -4.63
N TYR A 5 13.44 20.92 -3.58
CA TYR A 5 14.11 19.65 -3.44
C TYR A 5 13.32 18.80 -2.45
N LEU A 6 12.94 17.60 -2.87
CA LEU A 6 12.16 16.65 -2.07
C LEU A 6 12.97 15.37 -1.85
N PRO A 7 12.98 14.81 -0.61
CA PRO A 7 13.76 13.64 -0.31
C PRO A 7 13.10 12.37 -0.87
N ARG A 8 13.92 11.48 -1.44
CA ARG A 8 13.47 10.21 -2.01
C ARG A 8 14.47 9.10 -1.78
N PHE A 9 13.99 7.89 -1.74
CA PHE A 9 14.87 6.75 -1.89
C PHE A 9 15.32 6.65 -3.35
N CYS A 10 16.65 6.61 -3.54
CA CYS A 10 17.27 6.47 -4.84
C CYS A 10 18.23 5.28 -4.87
N VAL A 11 18.16 4.51 -5.95
CA VAL A 11 19.03 3.36 -6.21
C VAL A 11 20.23 3.82 -7.01
N LYS A 12 21.43 3.44 -6.57
CA LYS A 12 22.69 3.76 -7.24
C LYS A 12 22.99 2.77 -8.36
N HIS A 13 23.22 3.31 -9.56
CA HIS A 13 23.67 2.59 -10.74
C HIS A 13 25.00 3.19 -11.23
N GLY A 14 26.13 2.61 -10.83
CA GLY A 14 27.45 3.16 -11.14
C GLY A 14 27.63 4.54 -10.49
N SER A 15 27.77 5.60 -11.31
CA SER A 15 27.86 6.99 -10.87
C SER A 15 26.52 7.74 -10.86
N SER A 16 25.45 7.13 -11.35
CA SER A 16 24.12 7.75 -11.42
C SER A 16 23.18 7.24 -10.31
N TYR A 17 22.14 8.01 -10.06
CA TYR A 17 21.08 7.67 -9.12
C TYR A 17 19.74 7.68 -9.84
N GLU A 18 18.89 6.70 -9.53
CA GLU A 18 17.54 6.58 -10.03
C GLU A 18 16.58 6.49 -8.85
N VAL A 19 15.45 7.18 -8.92
CA VAL A 19 14.40 7.08 -7.89
C VAL A 19 13.94 5.64 -7.76
N LEU A 20 13.78 5.16 -6.53
CA LEU A 20 13.30 3.82 -6.26
C LEU A 20 11.94 3.62 -6.92
N ASP A 21 11.87 2.66 -7.81
CA ASP A 21 10.64 2.16 -8.42
C ASP A 21 10.30 0.78 -7.83
N TYR A 22 9.09 0.64 -7.27
CA TYR A 22 8.66 -0.58 -6.62
C TYR A 22 8.67 -1.78 -7.56
N PHE A 23 8.13 -1.61 -8.77
CA PHE A 23 8.00 -2.72 -9.73
C PHE A 23 9.35 -3.16 -10.27
N ARG A 24 10.19 -2.20 -10.61
CA ARG A 24 11.48 -2.45 -11.25
C ARG A 24 12.55 -2.94 -10.28
N HIS A 25 12.62 -2.36 -9.09
CA HIS A 25 13.72 -2.61 -8.17
C HIS A 25 13.41 -3.65 -7.10
N LEU A 26 12.13 -3.84 -6.74
CA LEU A 26 11.72 -4.70 -5.65
C LEU A 26 10.88 -5.87 -6.13
N LEU A 27 9.73 -5.60 -6.75
CA LEU A 27 8.80 -6.65 -7.17
C LEU A 27 9.41 -7.58 -8.22
N SER A 28 10.27 -7.08 -9.10
CA SER A 28 10.99 -7.90 -10.09
C SER A 28 11.89 -8.99 -9.47
N GLN A 29 12.21 -8.87 -8.20
CA GLN A 29 13.03 -9.83 -7.44
C GLN A 29 12.19 -10.87 -6.70
N VAL A 30 10.87 -10.74 -6.71
CA VAL A 30 9.97 -11.67 -6.02
C VAL A 30 9.93 -13.01 -6.74
N ASP A 31 10.27 -14.05 -6.00
CA ASP A 31 10.17 -15.43 -6.42
C ASP A 31 9.02 -16.13 -5.68
N VAL A 32 7.93 -16.37 -6.38
CA VAL A 32 6.74 -17.02 -5.80
C VAL A 32 7.03 -18.43 -5.30
N THR A 33 8.07 -19.09 -5.78
CA THR A 33 8.45 -20.44 -5.33
C THR A 33 8.99 -20.46 -3.91
N GLN A 34 9.43 -19.29 -3.40
CA GLN A 34 9.98 -19.11 -2.06
C GLN A 34 8.95 -18.59 -1.04
N PHE A 35 7.68 -18.57 -1.40
CA PHE A 35 6.62 -18.23 -0.43
C PHE A 35 6.50 -19.32 0.63
N ASP A 36 6.05 -18.93 1.83
CA ASP A 36 5.88 -19.87 2.95
C ASP A 36 4.56 -20.66 2.84
N TYR A 37 4.55 -21.65 1.95
CA TYR A 37 3.41 -22.55 1.79
C TYR A 37 3.17 -23.43 3.02
N ALA A 38 4.21 -23.69 3.81
CA ALA A 38 4.08 -24.49 5.04
C ALA A 38 3.32 -23.75 6.13
N GLY A 39 3.44 -22.40 6.15
CA GLY A 39 2.73 -21.54 7.08
C GLY A 39 1.25 -21.27 6.74
N ILE A 40 0.68 -21.97 5.75
CA ILE A 40 -0.77 -21.91 5.50
C ILE A 40 -1.48 -22.58 6.66
N ASP A 41 -2.19 -21.76 7.44
CA ASP A 41 -3.11 -22.21 8.47
C ASP A 41 -4.46 -22.55 7.83
N TRP A 42 -4.93 -23.79 8.08
CA TRP A 42 -6.15 -24.30 7.48
C TRP A 42 -6.96 -25.09 8.48
N ASN A 43 -8.22 -24.71 8.67
CA ASN A 43 -9.21 -25.46 9.45
C ASN A 43 -10.43 -25.73 8.58
N MET A 44 -10.59 -26.99 8.17
CA MET A 44 -11.67 -27.42 7.30
C MET A 44 -13.07 -27.17 7.89
N ALA A 45 -13.26 -27.33 9.20
CA ALA A 45 -14.54 -27.11 9.84
C ALA A 45 -14.99 -25.65 9.69
N THR A 46 -14.08 -24.70 9.96
CA THR A 46 -14.31 -23.27 9.79
C THR A 46 -14.55 -22.91 8.32
N ALA A 47 -13.79 -23.50 7.40
CA ALA A 47 -13.93 -23.27 5.97
C ALA A 47 -15.29 -23.77 5.43
N LEU A 48 -15.76 -24.92 5.89
CA LEU A 48 -17.08 -25.46 5.52
C LEU A 48 -18.24 -24.65 6.12
N GLU A 49 -18.08 -24.10 7.33
CA GLU A 49 -19.07 -23.20 7.92
C GLU A 49 -19.12 -21.88 7.14
N ALA A 50 -17.98 -21.29 6.82
CA ALA A 50 -17.92 -20.08 5.98
C ALA A 50 -18.53 -20.32 4.58
N ALA A 51 -18.33 -21.51 4.00
CA ALA A 51 -18.94 -21.88 2.73
C ALA A 51 -20.46 -21.99 2.83
N LYS A 52 -21.00 -22.54 3.93
CA LYS A 52 -22.46 -22.59 4.17
C LYS A 52 -23.05 -21.19 4.29
N ASP A 53 -22.40 -20.28 5.03
CA ASP A 53 -22.84 -18.90 5.17
C ASP A 53 -22.82 -18.15 3.84
N SER A 54 -21.85 -18.43 2.98
CA SER A 54 -21.76 -17.83 1.64
C SER A 54 -22.91 -18.29 0.73
N ILE A 55 -23.30 -19.56 0.82
CA ILE A 55 -24.46 -20.10 0.09
C ILE A 55 -25.75 -19.45 0.62
N TYR A 56 -25.88 -19.26 1.92
CA TYR A 56 -27.04 -18.58 2.52
C TYR A 56 -27.16 -17.12 2.09
N ARG A 57 -26.05 -16.38 2.04
CA ARG A 57 -26.06 -14.98 1.56
C ARG A 57 -26.46 -14.85 0.10
N LEU A 58 -25.95 -15.73 -0.77
CA LEU A 58 -26.36 -15.77 -2.18
C LEU A 58 -27.84 -16.09 -2.34
N THR A 59 -28.39 -16.91 -1.50
CA THR A 59 -29.82 -17.28 -1.53
C THR A 59 -30.72 -16.14 -1.00
N LEU A 60 -30.27 -15.37 -0.02
CA LEU A 60 -31.01 -14.23 0.52
C LEU A 60 -31.01 -13.00 -0.41
N GLU A 61 -29.94 -12.77 -1.19
CA GLU A 61 -29.88 -11.71 -2.19
C GLU A 61 -30.66 -12.07 -3.48
N GLN A 62 -31.06 -13.32 -3.66
CA GLN A 62 -31.83 -13.81 -4.80
C GLN A 62 -33.33 -14.04 -4.50
N ASP A 63 -33.85 -13.58 -3.39
CA ASP A 63 -35.28 -13.75 -3.01
C ASP A 63 -36.28 -13.05 -3.96
N ASP A 64 -35.81 -12.34 -5.00
CA ASP A 64 -36.62 -11.82 -6.12
C ASP A 64 -36.64 -12.73 -7.37
N LEU A 65 -35.92 -13.86 -7.33
CA LEU A 65 -35.98 -14.85 -8.41
C LEU A 65 -36.81 -16.06 -7.99
N GLU A 66 -38.05 -16.05 -8.50
CA GLU A 66 -38.99 -17.17 -8.40
C GLU A 66 -38.32 -18.53 -8.54
N ARG A 67 -38.58 -19.39 -7.54
CA ARG A 67 -38.71 -20.85 -7.59
C ARG A 67 -38.19 -21.50 -8.89
N VAL A 68 -36.93 -21.69 -9.02
CA VAL A 68 -36.40 -22.81 -9.78
C VAL A 68 -36.00 -23.89 -8.79
N ALA A 69 -36.98 -24.57 -8.29
CA ALA A 69 -36.79 -25.75 -7.49
C ALA A 69 -36.89 -26.99 -8.40
N GLU A 70 -35.90 -27.19 -9.19
CA GLU A 70 -35.45 -28.53 -9.52
C GLU A 70 -33.99 -28.56 -9.11
N ARG A 71 -33.70 -29.30 -8.06
CA ARG A 71 -32.36 -29.59 -7.57
C ARG A 71 -31.63 -30.38 -8.65
N GLU A 72 -31.06 -29.68 -9.61
CA GLU A 72 -29.98 -30.30 -10.36
C GLU A 72 -28.90 -30.68 -9.34
N PRO A 73 -28.38 -31.93 -9.42
CA PRO A 73 -27.28 -32.33 -8.56
C PRO A 73 -26.18 -31.32 -8.77
N VAL A 74 -25.76 -30.60 -7.71
CA VAL A 74 -24.64 -29.64 -7.76
C VAL A 74 -23.43 -30.43 -8.21
N THR A 75 -23.09 -30.33 -9.48
CA THR A 75 -21.89 -30.95 -10.03
C THR A 75 -20.73 -30.20 -9.41
N LEU A 76 -20.08 -30.83 -8.43
CA LEU A 76 -18.90 -30.24 -7.81
C LEU A 76 -17.87 -29.95 -8.90
N GLU A 77 -17.40 -28.71 -8.92
CA GLU A 77 -16.29 -28.33 -9.79
C GLU A 77 -15.09 -29.23 -9.52
N THR A 78 -14.43 -29.68 -10.57
CA THR A 78 -13.19 -30.45 -10.43
C THR A 78 -12.08 -29.55 -9.86
N ASP A 79 -11.08 -30.15 -9.22
CA ASP A 79 -9.94 -29.39 -8.67
C ASP A 79 -9.26 -28.53 -9.74
N GLU A 80 -9.19 -28.99 -10.99
CA GLU A 80 -8.63 -28.22 -12.10
C GLU A 80 -9.49 -27.00 -12.48
N GLN A 81 -10.82 -27.14 -12.43
CA GLN A 81 -11.73 -26.00 -12.64
C GLN A 81 -11.60 -24.99 -11.51
N VAL A 82 -11.49 -25.45 -10.26
CA VAL A 82 -11.28 -24.57 -9.09
C VAL A 82 -9.92 -23.86 -9.19
N LYS A 83 -8.84 -24.57 -9.55
CA LYS A 83 -7.53 -23.93 -9.77
C LYS A 83 -7.60 -22.87 -10.86
N ALA A 84 -8.27 -23.16 -11.98
CA ALA A 84 -8.43 -22.20 -13.06
C ALA A 84 -9.22 -20.95 -12.59
N TRP A 85 -10.31 -21.17 -11.85
CA TRP A 85 -11.11 -20.12 -11.25
C TRP A 85 -10.30 -19.29 -10.25
N LEU A 86 -9.53 -19.93 -9.36
CA LEU A 86 -8.65 -19.25 -8.42
C LEU A 86 -7.70 -18.31 -9.16
N VAL A 87 -6.98 -18.82 -10.17
CA VAL A 87 -6.05 -17.99 -10.95
C VAL A 87 -6.75 -16.76 -11.56
N ALA A 88 -7.97 -16.93 -12.09
CA ALA A 88 -8.74 -15.85 -12.70
C ALA A 88 -9.29 -14.84 -11.69
N SER A 89 -9.56 -15.28 -10.45
CA SER A 89 -10.17 -14.46 -9.40
C SER A 89 -9.18 -13.70 -8.51
N LEU A 90 -7.87 -13.98 -8.63
CA LEU A 90 -6.84 -13.31 -7.84
C LEU A 90 -6.64 -11.85 -8.29
N PRO A 91 -6.62 -10.87 -7.36
CA PRO A 91 -6.50 -9.45 -7.69
C PRO A 91 -5.05 -8.99 -7.91
N PHE A 92 -4.24 -9.77 -8.60
CA PHE A 92 -2.81 -9.53 -8.76
C PHE A 92 -2.43 -9.41 -10.25
N ASP A 93 -2.69 -8.25 -10.84
CA ASP A 93 -2.41 -7.90 -12.23
C ASP A 93 -0.90 -7.83 -12.59
N HIS A 94 -0.07 -7.71 -11.56
CA HIS A 94 1.38 -7.57 -11.70
C HIS A 94 2.16 -8.90 -11.66
N PHE A 95 1.50 -10.01 -11.37
CA PHE A 95 2.08 -11.34 -11.52
C PHE A 95 1.66 -11.96 -12.85
N SER A 96 2.57 -12.66 -13.48
CA SER A 96 2.26 -13.43 -14.70
C SER A 96 1.31 -14.59 -14.39
N GLN A 97 0.53 -14.99 -15.41
CA GLN A 97 -0.35 -16.16 -15.31
C GLN A 97 0.40 -17.43 -14.89
N LYS A 98 1.67 -17.56 -15.31
CA LYS A 98 2.53 -18.68 -14.92
C LYS A 98 2.82 -18.67 -13.42
N GLN A 99 3.17 -17.51 -12.87
CA GLN A 99 3.42 -17.35 -11.42
C GLN A 99 2.15 -17.62 -10.60
N LEU A 100 1.00 -17.09 -11.03
CA LEU A 100 -0.27 -17.33 -10.32
C LEU A 100 -0.67 -18.80 -10.35
N ARG A 101 -0.48 -19.52 -11.49
CA ARG A 101 -0.72 -20.95 -11.56
C ARG A 101 0.21 -21.74 -10.64
N GLU A 102 1.48 -21.38 -10.56
CA GLU A 102 2.44 -22.00 -9.64
C GLU A 102 1.97 -21.85 -8.19
N VAL A 103 1.61 -20.64 -7.77
CA VAL A 103 1.10 -20.39 -6.41
C VAL A 103 -0.15 -21.21 -6.13
N VAL A 104 -1.16 -21.16 -7.02
CA VAL A 104 -2.42 -21.88 -6.83
C VAL A 104 -2.20 -23.39 -6.77
N SER A 105 -1.31 -23.94 -7.59
CA SER A 105 -0.97 -25.38 -7.56
C SER A 105 -0.39 -25.78 -6.21
N ARG A 106 0.60 -25.03 -5.71
CA ARG A 106 1.22 -25.29 -4.40
C ARG A 106 0.26 -25.10 -3.22
N VAL A 107 -0.63 -24.09 -3.30
CA VAL A 107 -1.69 -23.94 -2.29
C VAL A 107 -2.61 -25.16 -2.29
N ALA A 108 -3.09 -25.60 -3.46
CA ALA A 108 -3.94 -26.78 -3.58
C ALA A 108 -3.24 -28.04 -3.05
N GLU A 109 -1.97 -28.27 -3.40
CA GLU A 109 -1.17 -29.37 -2.86
C GLU A 109 -1.08 -29.30 -1.34
N ARG A 110 -0.83 -28.10 -0.77
CA ARG A 110 -0.77 -27.93 0.67
C ARG A 110 -2.10 -28.20 1.36
N LEU A 111 -3.21 -27.74 0.78
CA LEU A 111 -4.56 -28.02 1.30
C LEU A 111 -4.87 -29.53 1.29
N HIS A 112 -4.52 -30.24 0.23
CA HIS A 112 -4.66 -31.70 0.16
C HIS A 112 -3.78 -32.44 1.18
N GLN A 113 -2.57 -31.94 1.48
CA GLN A 113 -1.71 -32.49 2.53
C GLN A 113 -2.31 -32.30 3.92
N LEU A 114 -2.90 -31.13 4.19
CA LEU A 114 -3.53 -30.83 5.49
C LEU A 114 -4.86 -31.52 5.66
N THR A 115 -5.60 -31.72 4.57
CA THR A 115 -6.94 -32.33 4.56
C THR A 115 -7.09 -33.20 3.32
N PRO A 116 -6.66 -34.48 3.36
CA PRO A 116 -6.74 -35.40 2.22
C PRO A 116 -8.14 -35.58 1.64
N GLU A 117 -9.18 -35.38 2.45
CA GLU A 117 -10.60 -35.49 2.07
C GLU A 117 -11.03 -34.41 1.07
N LEU A 118 -10.24 -33.35 0.90
CA LEU A 118 -10.48 -32.30 -0.11
C LEU A 118 -10.03 -32.70 -1.51
N SER A 119 -9.34 -33.82 -1.68
CA SER A 119 -8.91 -34.27 -3.00
C SER A 119 -10.14 -34.53 -3.88
N GLY A 120 -10.20 -33.85 -5.02
CA GLY A 120 -11.37 -33.84 -5.91
C GLY A 120 -12.57 -33.07 -5.39
N ARG A 121 -12.44 -32.29 -4.30
CA ARG A 121 -13.51 -31.55 -3.64
C ARG A 121 -13.15 -30.12 -3.27
N LEU A 122 -12.12 -29.55 -3.85
CA LEU A 122 -11.69 -28.14 -3.60
C LEU A 122 -12.84 -27.15 -3.85
N GLY A 123 -13.81 -27.47 -4.70
CA GLY A 123 -14.99 -26.65 -4.96
C GLY A 123 -15.82 -26.32 -3.71
N LEU A 124 -15.79 -27.19 -2.69
CA LEU A 124 -16.52 -26.95 -1.43
C LEU A 124 -15.95 -25.77 -0.63
N VAL A 125 -14.67 -25.44 -0.83
CA VAL A 125 -13.94 -24.45 -0.02
C VAL A 125 -13.21 -23.41 -0.89
N LYS A 126 -13.64 -23.23 -2.14
CA LYS A 126 -12.93 -22.39 -3.12
C LYS A 126 -12.76 -20.93 -2.69
N PHE A 127 -13.75 -20.37 -1.99
CA PHE A 127 -13.68 -18.98 -1.52
C PHE A 127 -12.66 -18.81 -0.39
N GLU A 128 -12.65 -19.74 0.56
CA GLU A 128 -11.67 -19.75 1.63
C GLU A 128 -10.25 -20.00 1.06
N ALA A 129 -10.12 -20.94 0.13
CA ALA A 129 -8.87 -21.20 -0.57
C ALA A 129 -8.36 -19.93 -1.30
N ARG A 130 -9.27 -19.13 -1.88
CA ARG A 130 -8.94 -17.85 -2.48
C ARG A 130 -8.40 -16.86 -1.46
N GLU A 131 -9.07 -16.68 -0.32
CA GLU A 131 -8.61 -15.77 0.75
C GLU A 131 -7.23 -16.17 1.29
N LYS A 132 -7.02 -17.47 1.53
CA LYS A 132 -5.70 -17.97 1.96
C LYS A 132 -4.63 -17.73 0.90
N THR A 133 -4.98 -17.89 -0.38
CA THR A 133 -4.06 -17.61 -1.50
C THR A 133 -3.72 -16.12 -1.59
N VAL A 134 -4.72 -15.24 -1.47
CA VAL A 134 -4.50 -13.79 -1.44
C VAL A 134 -3.56 -13.40 -0.30
N GLY A 135 -3.87 -13.82 0.92
CA GLY A 135 -3.05 -13.51 2.08
C GLY A 135 -1.62 -14.09 2.00
N LEU A 136 -1.45 -15.26 1.38
CA LEU A 136 -0.12 -15.84 1.13
C LEU A 136 0.69 -14.96 0.16
N ILE A 137 0.09 -14.56 -0.96
CA ILE A 137 0.76 -13.72 -1.96
C ILE A 137 1.15 -12.37 -1.36
N GLU A 138 0.24 -11.72 -0.63
CA GLU A 138 0.51 -10.44 0.01
C GLU A 138 1.67 -10.53 1.00
N ARG A 139 1.60 -11.46 1.96
CA ARG A 139 2.67 -11.65 2.95
C ARG A 139 4.00 -12.06 2.32
N GLY A 140 3.97 -12.97 1.36
CA GLY A 140 5.17 -13.43 0.65
C GLY A 140 5.83 -12.32 -0.15
N THR A 141 5.02 -11.50 -0.83
CA THR A 141 5.49 -10.34 -1.59
C THR A 141 6.07 -9.28 -0.66
N ASP A 142 5.33 -8.88 0.39
CA ASP A 142 5.78 -7.86 1.35
C ASP A 142 7.11 -8.27 2.00
N ARG A 143 7.26 -9.54 2.40
CA ARG A 143 8.51 -10.04 2.97
C ARG A 143 9.66 -9.93 1.99
N GLN A 144 9.51 -10.43 0.76
CA GLN A 144 10.61 -10.45 -0.21
C GLN A 144 10.96 -9.04 -0.71
N THR A 145 9.98 -8.16 -0.89
CA THR A 145 10.25 -6.76 -1.25
C THR A 145 10.93 -6.00 -0.12
N GLN A 146 10.60 -6.30 1.15
CA GLN A 146 11.31 -5.77 2.30
C GLN A 146 12.76 -6.26 2.35
N GLU A 147 13.00 -7.57 2.19
CA GLU A 147 14.33 -8.15 2.14
C GLU A 147 15.19 -7.55 1.01
N ALA A 148 14.60 -7.35 -0.17
CA ALA A 148 15.26 -6.70 -1.29
C ALA A 148 15.61 -5.23 -1.00
N PHE A 149 14.68 -4.47 -0.38
CA PHE A 149 14.90 -3.10 0.04
C PHE A 149 16.04 -2.99 1.06
N GLU A 150 15.99 -3.82 2.10
CA GLU A 150 17.02 -3.86 3.15
C GLU A 150 18.39 -4.27 2.58
N THR A 151 18.41 -5.22 1.65
CA THR A 151 19.64 -5.63 0.96
C THR A 151 20.25 -4.47 0.17
N LEU A 152 19.44 -3.74 -0.59
CA LEU A 152 19.91 -2.56 -1.32
C LEU A 152 20.43 -1.47 -0.38
N PHE A 153 19.76 -1.27 0.77
CA PHE A 153 20.13 -0.26 1.76
C PHE A 153 21.43 -0.63 2.47
N ASN A 154 21.55 -1.86 2.97
CA ASN A 154 22.74 -2.35 3.68
C ASN A 154 23.97 -2.39 2.78
N ASN A 155 23.79 -2.69 1.50
CA ASN A 155 24.87 -2.66 0.50
C ASN A 155 25.19 -1.25 0.00
N LYS A 156 24.62 -0.18 0.59
CA LYS A 156 24.80 1.21 0.20
C LYS A 156 24.44 1.50 -1.27
N ARG A 157 23.60 0.65 -1.84
CA ARG A 157 23.03 0.84 -3.17
C ARG A 157 21.73 1.64 -3.16
N LEU A 158 21.07 1.71 -2.01
CA LEU A 158 19.89 2.53 -1.76
C LEU A 158 20.22 3.59 -0.72
N GLY A 159 19.83 4.82 -0.95
CA GLY A 159 19.97 5.92 -0.02
C GLY A 159 18.81 6.89 -0.12
N PHE A 160 18.68 7.75 0.89
CA PHE A 160 17.64 8.77 0.95
C PHE A 160 18.27 10.11 0.57
N TYR A 161 17.94 10.62 -0.61
CA TYR A 161 18.59 11.79 -1.19
C TYR A 161 17.58 12.86 -1.58
N LEU A 162 18.03 14.10 -1.59
CA LEU A 162 17.27 15.22 -2.13
C LEU A 162 17.28 15.19 -3.66
N GLU A 163 16.11 15.27 -4.25
CA GLU A 163 15.92 15.40 -5.69
C GLU A 163 15.20 16.71 -6.01
N CYS A 164 15.66 17.42 -7.03
CA CYS A 164 14.94 18.59 -7.50
C CYS A 164 13.68 18.18 -8.25
N VAL A 165 12.55 18.77 -7.89
CA VAL A 165 11.29 18.58 -8.63
C VAL A 165 11.33 19.42 -9.90
N GLU A 166 11.68 18.80 -11.02
CA GLU A 166 11.60 19.41 -12.35
C GLU A 166 10.49 18.71 -13.15
N GLY A 167 9.50 19.48 -13.58
CA GLY A 167 8.43 19.00 -14.46
C GLY A 167 7.40 18.09 -13.83
N ARG A 168 7.42 17.89 -12.52
CA ARG A 168 6.38 17.15 -11.76
C ARG A 168 5.78 18.05 -10.70
N PHE A 169 4.46 18.04 -10.61
CA PHE A 169 3.72 18.74 -9.56
C PHE A 169 3.52 17.81 -8.37
N GLU A 170 4.55 17.63 -7.57
CA GLU A 170 4.47 16.88 -6.32
C GLU A 170 4.14 17.78 -5.13
N ILE A 171 4.32 19.07 -5.33
CA ILE A 171 3.66 20.11 -4.55
C ILE A 171 2.80 20.84 -5.57
N PRO A 172 1.46 20.74 -5.50
CA PRO A 172 0.58 21.32 -6.49
C PRO A 172 0.77 22.83 -6.55
N PRO A 173 0.79 23.45 -7.76
CA PRO A 173 0.98 24.89 -7.89
C PRO A 173 -0.22 25.70 -7.36
N LYS A 174 -1.35 25.05 -7.18
CA LYS A 174 -2.58 25.60 -6.61
C LYS A 174 -3.24 24.56 -5.72
N ILE A 175 -3.77 25.01 -4.60
CA ILE A 175 -4.58 24.20 -3.70
C ILE A 175 -5.99 24.77 -3.73
N ASP A 176 -6.98 23.94 -4.05
CA ASP A 176 -8.38 24.31 -3.94
C ASP A 176 -8.83 24.21 -2.48
N ILE A 177 -9.04 25.35 -1.89
CA ILE A 177 -9.50 25.46 -0.50
C ILE A 177 -11.02 25.55 -0.51
N ARG A 178 -11.68 24.53 0.01
CA ARG A 178 -13.14 24.51 0.09
C ARG A 178 -13.57 25.01 1.47
N GLY A 179 -14.02 26.28 1.53
CA GLY A 179 -14.92 26.83 2.55
C GLY A 179 -14.56 26.64 4.02
N THR A 180 -13.31 26.37 4.34
CA THR A 180 -12.86 26.07 5.68
C THR A 180 -12.29 27.31 6.35
N LYS A 181 -12.27 27.29 7.69
CA LYS A 181 -11.56 28.31 8.45
C LYS A 181 -10.07 28.26 8.13
N ARG A 182 -9.44 29.40 8.17
CA ARG A 182 -7.97 29.51 8.07
C ARG A 182 -7.32 29.04 9.36
N LEU A 183 -6.23 28.29 9.24
CA LEU A 183 -5.38 27.99 10.40
C LEU A 183 -4.75 29.26 10.93
N ILE A 184 -4.95 29.53 12.21
CA ILE A 184 -4.41 30.67 12.93
C ILE A 184 -3.78 30.21 14.24
N HIS A 185 -2.86 30.99 14.75
CA HIS A 185 -2.30 30.83 16.10
C HIS A 185 -3.28 31.25 17.17
N ASP A 186 -3.00 30.92 18.44
CA ASP A 186 -3.85 31.30 19.60
C ASP A 186 -3.95 32.81 19.80
N ASP A 187 -2.97 33.58 19.31
CA ASP A 187 -2.95 35.04 19.29
C ASP A 187 -3.70 35.66 18.10
N ASN A 188 -4.44 34.82 17.32
CA ASN A 188 -5.16 35.17 16.11
C ASN A 188 -4.29 35.59 14.93
N GLU A 189 -2.95 35.42 15.01
CA GLU A 189 -2.09 35.65 13.88
C GLU A 189 -2.17 34.49 12.86
N PRO A 190 -2.19 34.78 11.57
CA PRO A 190 -2.15 33.76 10.54
C PRO A 190 -0.78 33.07 10.49
N VAL A 191 -0.74 31.82 10.06
CA VAL A 191 0.51 31.12 9.77
C VAL A 191 1.32 31.88 8.70
N GLN A 192 2.63 31.97 8.86
CA GLN A 192 3.50 32.82 8.06
C GLN A 192 4.60 32.05 7.31
N GLN A 193 5.02 30.88 7.81
CA GLN A 193 6.09 30.08 7.20
C GLN A 193 5.56 28.95 6.31
N SER A 194 4.26 28.87 6.12
CA SER A 194 3.69 27.93 5.17
C SER A 194 4.08 28.29 3.74
N LEU A 195 4.34 27.29 2.92
CA LEU A 195 4.63 27.46 1.49
C LEU A 195 3.48 28.14 0.72
N PHE A 196 2.27 28.02 1.22
CA PHE A 196 1.06 28.68 0.71
C PHE A 196 0.54 29.70 1.71
N ASP A 197 0.09 30.83 1.22
CA ASP A 197 -0.45 31.94 2.04
C ASP A 197 -1.70 31.56 2.85
N TYR A 198 -2.35 30.47 2.51
CA TYR A 198 -3.53 29.99 3.19
C TYR A 198 -3.40 28.50 3.53
N VAL A 199 -3.60 28.16 4.76
CA VAL A 199 -3.72 26.78 5.25
C VAL A 199 -5.10 26.61 5.86
N ALA A 200 -5.83 25.59 5.42
CA ALA A 200 -7.14 25.26 5.97
C ALA A 200 -7.02 24.64 7.37
N ASP A 201 -7.95 25.00 8.27
CA ASP A 201 -8.06 24.44 9.62
C ASP A 201 -8.99 23.21 9.61
N ASP A 202 -8.62 22.24 8.76
CA ASP A 202 -9.24 20.91 8.65
C ASP A 202 -8.26 19.80 9.11
N LEU A 203 -7.28 20.20 9.90
CA LEU A 203 -6.28 19.34 10.54
C LEU A 203 -6.88 18.70 11.81
N ASN A 204 -6.47 17.49 12.12
CA ASN A 204 -6.71 16.94 13.45
C ASN A 204 -5.87 17.71 14.51
N ASP A 205 -6.20 17.58 15.78
CA ASP A 205 -5.56 18.35 16.86
C ASP A 205 -4.04 18.14 16.91
N TYR A 206 -3.57 16.93 16.57
CA TYR A 206 -2.15 16.61 16.58
C TYR A 206 -1.43 17.25 15.40
N GLU A 207 -1.95 17.09 14.18
CA GLU A 207 -1.43 17.77 13.00
C GLU A 207 -1.43 19.28 13.16
N LYS A 208 -2.49 19.84 13.75
CA LYS A 208 -2.59 21.28 14.05
C LYS A 208 -1.48 21.74 14.97
N SER A 209 -1.22 20.99 16.03
CA SER A 209 -0.13 21.30 16.97
C SER A 209 1.23 21.27 16.28
N VAL A 210 1.47 20.30 15.41
CA VAL A 210 2.71 20.21 14.61
C VAL A 210 2.82 21.39 13.65
N ALA A 211 1.76 21.73 12.92
CA ALA A 211 1.76 22.85 11.98
C ALA A 211 2.07 24.18 12.65
N LEU A 212 1.42 24.46 13.79
CA LEU A 212 1.67 25.69 14.55
C LEU A 212 3.07 25.74 15.17
N PHE A 213 3.60 24.59 15.61
CA PHE A 213 4.99 24.50 16.07
C PHE A 213 5.98 24.79 14.93
N LEU A 214 5.79 24.18 13.76
CA LEU A 214 6.64 24.39 12.61
C LEU A 214 6.64 25.86 12.17
N ASP A 215 5.50 26.51 12.22
CA ASP A 215 5.33 27.90 11.79
C ASP A 215 6.09 28.92 12.64
N ARG A 216 6.36 28.60 13.91
CA ARG A 216 7.12 29.46 14.83
C ARG A 216 8.55 29.02 15.08
N HIS A 217 8.96 27.90 14.49
CA HIS A 217 10.29 27.37 14.74
C HIS A 217 11.36 28.14 13.97
N ALA A 218 12.35 28.67 14.68
CA ALA A 218 13.35 29.59 14.12
C ALA A 218 14.22 28.99 12.98
N GLU A 219 14.38 27.68 12.95
CA GLU A 219 15.12 26.95 11.94
C GLU A 219 14.27 26.47 10.76
N VAL A 220 12.99 26.78 10.73
CA VAL A 220 12.10 26.48 9.60
C VAL A 220 12.11 27.66 8.65
N LEU A 221 12.39 27.44 7.37
CA LEU A 221 12.25 28.45 6.33
C LEU A 221 10.87 28.48 5.72
N TRP A 222 10.36 27.29 5.45
CA TRP A 222 8.99 27.04 5.01
C TRP A 222 8.60 25.62 5.35
N TRP A 223 7.30 25.42 5.52
CA TRP A 223 6.67 24.12 5.64
C TRP A 223 5.50 24.00 4.69
N TYR A 224 5.20 22.78 4.31
CA TYR A 224 4.08 22.44 3.43
C TYR A 224 3.30 21.30 4.03
N ARG A 225 1.99 21.49 4.20
CA ARG A 225 1.07 20.40 4.49
C ARG A 225 0.84 19.59 3.25
N ASN A 226 1.27 18.36 3.27
CA ASN A 226 1.08 17.46 2.16
C ASN A 226 -0.29 16.79 2.24
N LEU A 227 -0.82 16.42 1.08
CA LEU A 227 -2.10 15.74 0.95
C LEU A 227 -1.89 14.37 0.30
N VAL A 228 -2.89 13.50 0.44
CA VAL A 228 -2.89 12.20 -0.26
C VAL A 228 -3.49 12.40 -1.65
N GLY A 229 -2.73 12.03 -2.68
CA GLY A 229 -3.22 12.12 -4.07
C GLY A 229 -2.12 11.86 -5.10
N ALA A 230 -2.54 11.58 -6.33
CA ALA A 230 -1.61 11.20 -7.41
C ALA A 230 -0.57 12.28 -7.77
N GLN A 231 -0.87 13.56 -7.49
CA GLN A 231 0.01 14.69 -7.75
C GLN A 231 0.70 15.22 -6.49
N CYS A 232 0.45 14.58 -5.34
CA CYS A 232 1.05 14.97 -4.08
C CYS A 232 2.38 14.27 -3.84
N PHE A 233 3.22 14.88 -3.01
CA PHE A 233 4.49 14.30 -2.63
C PHE A 233 4.31 12.96 -1.94
N SER A 234 5.06 11.97 -2.38
CA SER A 234 4.99 10.63 -1.82
C SER A 234 6.36 9.95 -1.88
N ILE A 235 6.62 9.09 -0.93
CA ILE A 235 7.85 8.33 -0.81
C ILE A 235 7.56 6.87 -1.10
N GLN A 236 8.30 6.27 -2.04
CA GLN A 236 8.27 4.84 -2.29
C GLN A 236 9.13 4.13 -1.26
N GLY A 237 8.50 3.28 -0.43
CA GLY A 237 9.17 2.32 0.43
C GLY A 237 9.18 0.92 -0.18
N TYR A 238 9.30 -0.11 0.67
CA TYR A 238 9.31 -1.50 0.22
C TYR A 238 7.91 -2.05 -0.14
N ARG A 239 6.83 -1.40 0.29
CA ARG A 239 5.46 -1.78 -0.08
C ARG A 239 5.02 -1.14 -1.39
N ARG A 240 4.02 -1.75 -2.05
CA ARG A 240 3.40 -1.20 -3.26
C ARG A 240 2.82 0.20 -3.02
N ASN A 241 2.17 0.37 -1.89
CA ASN A 241 1.58 1.65 -1.52
C ASN A 241 2.68 2.64 -1.09
N LYS A 242 2.62 3.82 -1.66
CA LYS A 242 3.50 4.93 -1.30
C LYS A 242 3.11 5.51 0.06
N ILE A 243 4.08 6.10 0.72
CA ILE A 243 3.90 6.85 1.96
C ILE A 243 3.67 8.31 1.59
N TYR A 244 2.62 8.92 2.11
CA TYR A 244 2.30 10.33 1.97
C TYR A 244 2.53 10.99 3.33
N PRO A 245 3.68 11.59 3.57
CA PRO A 245 3.95 12.24 4.86
C PRO A 245 3.07 13.47 5.02
N ASP A 246 2.71 13.81 6.27
CA ASP A 246 1.82 14.93 6.55
C ASP A 246 2.45 16.27 6.24
N PHE A 247 3.75 16.42 6.53
CA PHE A 247 4.45 17.68 6.30
C PHE A 247 5.81 17.48 5.62
N VAL A 248 6.16 18.47 4.81
CA VAL A 248 7.50 18.66 4.26
C VAL A 248 8.02 20.00 4.75
N VAL A 249 9.24 20.01 5.29
CA VAL A 249 9.81 21.16 5.99
C VAL A 249 11.20 21.44 5.45
N GLN A 250 11.42 22.66 4.97
CA GLN A 250 12.77 23.12 4.62
C GLN A 250 13.41 23.77 5.85
N GLN A 251 14.51 23.20 6.28
CA GLN A 251 15.32 23.80 7.33
C GLN A 251 16.22 24.90 6.79
N GLY A 252 16.55 25.86 7.65
CA GLY A 252 17.47 26.95 7.36
C GLY A 252 18.24 27.38 8.60
N HIS A 253 19.38 28.01 8.37
CA HIS A 253 20.13 28.67 9.41
C HIS A 253 20.33 30.15 9.03
N ASN A 254 19.99 31.06 9.95
CA ASN A 254 20.02 32.52 9.71
C ASN A 254 19.27 32.93 8.41
N LYS A 255 18.08 32.35 8.20
CA LYS A 255 17.24 32.54 6.99
C LYS A 255 17.90 32.12 5.67
N LYS A 256 18.96 31.33 5.72
CA LYS A 256 19.56 30.71 4.53
C LYS A 256 19.19 29.23 4.49
N PRO A 257 18.79 28.71 3.31
CA PRO A 257 18.47 27.30 3.19
C PRO A 257 19.71 26.44 3.45
N VAL A 258 19.57 25.41 4.28
CA VAL A 258 20.56 24.33 4.35
C VAL A 258 20.06 23.21 3.42
N ALA A 259 20.95 22.33 2.97
CA ALA A 259 20.61 21.19 2.14
C ALA A 259 19.92 20.10 2.98
N SER A 260 18.91 20.50 3.76
CA SER A 260 18.16 19.63 4.66
C SER A 260 16.66 19.90 4.51
N VAL A 261 15.95 18.85 4.13
CA VAL A 261 14.50 18.82 4.12
C VAL A 261 14.08 17.71 5.07
N VAL A 262 13.20 18.05 6.00
CA VAL A 262 12.62 17.12 6.95
C VAL A 262 11.24 16.72 6.47
N VAL A 263 10.97 15.44 6.57
CA VAL A 263 9.66 14.84 6.28
C VAL A 263 9.07 14.42 7.59
N VAL A 264 7.87 14.89 7.89
CA VAL A 264 7.19 14.67 9.17
C VAL A 264 5.92 13.88 8.94
N GLU A 265 5.76 12.81 9.69
CA GLU A 265 4.55 12.00 9.79
C GLU A 265 4.01 12.12 11.21
N SER A 266 2.80 12.61 11.37
CA SER A 266 2.15 12.73 12.67
C SER A 266 1.37 11.46 12.99
N LYS A 267 1.72 10.79 14.10
CA LYS A 267 0.98 9.61 14.56
C LYS A 267 0.34 9.91 15.92
N GLY A 268 -0.98 9.92 15.96
CA GLY A 268 -1.72 9.92 17.22
C GLY A 268 -1.37 8.67 18.05
N LYS A 269 -1.36 8.80 19.38
CA LYS A 269 -1.33 7.63 20.25
C LYS A 269 -2.64 6.87 20.05
N HIS A 270 -2.57 5.64 19.57
CA HIS A 270 -3.67 4.68 19.57
C HIS A 270 -3.86 4.09 20.96
#